data_3c3297e9626c4acc68dd3ee4653cb2e6
#
_entry.id   3c3297e9626c4acc68dd3ee4653cb2e6
#
_cell.length_a   1.000
_cell.length_b   1.000
_cell.length_c   1.000
_cell.angle_alpha   90.00
_cell.angle_beta   90.00
_cell.angle_gamma   90.00
#
_symmetry.space_group_name_H-M   'P 1'
#
loop_
_entity.id
_entity.type
_entity.pdbx_description
1 polymer ?
#
loop_
_entity_poly.entity_id
_entity_poly.type
_entity_poly.pdbx_seq_one_letter_code
_entity_poly.pdbx_strand_id
1 'polypeptide(L)'
;MALKVNSGKKQVPRRMVVHGPNHVGKSSLAAAFPDVFIVDIEDGLGDIVCDSSDNIRDIDVFFSTLMEFVNDDHGFRWLAIDTVDWLEKLIQKKVVEDKGAKSFGDPCFDYGRGRKLCLPYWDRFLVAMHVIQSQKNVGIVLLSHSEAVDIKKPDMDSYQRMEPALDKDARELLSDWATEILMLDFRAYIRQVEEGFDRTRAIAVAGQMERFIQCSPTAAIRAKNRINLPDQIPFDSPTETVELIGKYVRANGPKAEDPVGNIEGAVVDGTSKAK
;
A
#
# COMPACT_ATOMS: atom_id res chain seq x y z
N MET A 1 8.97 35.26 -12.87
CA MET A 1 8.23 34.02 -13.07
C MET A 1 6.85 34.18 -12.43
N ALA A 2 5.76 33.90 -13.15
CA ALA A 2 4.42 33.94 -12.57
C ALA A 2 4.18 32.66 -11.71
N LEU A 3 3.51 32.81 -10.57
CA LEU A 3 3.10 31.69 -9.71
C LEU A 3 2.13 30.80 -10.50
N LYS A 4 2.49 29.48 -10.64
CA LYS A 4 1.60 28.51 -11.27
C LYS A 4 0.64 27.97 -10.20
N VAL A 5 -0.61 28.42 -10.27
CA VAL A 5 -1.68 27.98 -9.35
C VAL A 5 -2.46 26.83 -10.00
N ASN A 6 -2.51 25.68 -9.34
CA ASN A 6 -3.40 24.57 -9.71
C ASN A 6 -4.58 24.58 -8.75
N SER A 7 -5.79 24.77 -9.26
CA SER A 7 -7.04 24.68 -8.49
C SER A 7 -7.73 23.34 -8.76
N GLY A 8 -8.41 22.79 -7.74
CA GLY A 8 -9.14 21.52 -7.83
C GLY A 8 -8.38 20.30 -7.34
N LYS A 9 -9.01 19.12 -7.45
CA LYS A 9 -8.41 17.83 -7.07
C LYS A 9 -7.38 17.42 -8.13
N LYS A 10 -6.15 17.14 -7.70
CA LYS A 10 -5.14 16.56 -8.61
C LYS A 10 -5.45 15.09 -8.84
N GLN A 11 -5.45 14.68 -10.10
CA GLN A 11 -5.39 13.26 -10.46
C GLN A 11 -3.96 12.77 -10.22
N VAL A 12 -3.75 11.99 -9.17
CA VAL A 12 -2.47 11.36 -8.87
C VAL A 12 -2.69 9.85 -8.87
N PRO A 13 -1.84 9.08 -9.55
CA PRO A 13 -1.90 7.62 -9.49
C PRO A 13 -1.87 7.13 -8.04
N ARG A 14 -2.61 6.04 -7.76
CA ARG A 14 -2.74 5.55 -6.38
C ARG A 14 -1.47 4.90 -5.88
N ARG A 15 -1.26 5.02 -4.58
CA ARG A 15 -0.15 4.43 -3.82
C ARG A 15 -0.76 3.63 -2.67
N MET A 16 -0.94 2.35 -2.92
CA MET A 16 -1.62 1.46 -1.98
C MET A 16 -0.61 0.60 -1.25
N VAL A 17 -0.78 0.43 0.05
CA VAL A 17 -0.12 -0.61 0.84
C VAL A 17 -1.20 -1.60 1.25
N VAL A 18 -1.01 -2.88 0.94
CA VAL A 18 -1.90 -3.96 1.34
C VAL A 18 -1.13 -4.89 2.25
N HIS A 19 -1.53 -4.99 3.50
CA HIS A 19 -0.87 -5.90 4.44
C HIS A 19 -1.85 -6.96 4.99
N GLY A 20 -1.32 -8.09 5.44
CA GLY A 20 -2.14 -9.20 5.94
C GLY A 20 -1.33 -10.44 6.25
N PRO A 21 -1.90 -11.45 6.91
CA PRO A 21 -1.23 -12.70 7.20
C PRO A 21 -0.86 -13.47 5.93
N ASN A 22 -0.04 -14.53 6.10
CA ASN A 22 0.31 -15.42 5.00
C ASN A 22 -0.95 -16.09 4.43
N HIS A 23 -0.94 -16.39 3.14
CA HIS A 23 -2.00 -17.13 2.43
C HIS A 23 -3.40 -16.50 2.46
N VAL A 24 -3.54 -15.24 2.85
CA VAL A 24 -4.84 -14.55 2.86
C VAL A 24 -5.30 -14.12 1.46
N GLY A 25 -4.39 -14.07 0.47
CA GLY A 25 -4.68 -13.73 -0.94
C GLY A 25 -4.16 -12.35 -1.39
N LYS A 26 -3.10 -11.83 -0.75
CA LYS A 26 -2.49 -10.55 -1.14
C LYS A 26 -2.00 -10.54 -2.58
N SER A 27 -1.20 -11.55 -2.97
CA SER A 27 -0.67 -11.69 -4.35
C SER A 27 -1.79 -11.85 -5.37
N SER A 28 -2.85 -12.62 -5.04
CA SER A 28 -4.03 -12.76 -5.89
C SER A 28 -4.78 -11.43 -6.05
N LEU A 29 -4.87 -10.61 -5.00
CA LEU A 29 -5.44 -9.27 -5.09
C LEU A 29 -4.59 -8.37 -5.99
N ALA A 30 -3.26 -8.40 -5.85
CA ALA A 30 -2.37 -7.62 -6.70
C ALA A 30 -2.48 -8.03 -8.17
N ALA A 31 -2.50 -9.32 -8.47
CA ALA A 31 -2.65 -9.86 -9.83
C ALA A 31 -4.00 -9.50 -10.49
N ALA A 32 -5.02 -9.17 -9.71
CA ALA A 32 -6.32 -8.75 -10.24
C ALA A 32 -6.36 -7.29 -10.71
N PHE A 33 -5.36 -6.48 -10.41
CA PHE A 33 -5.30 -5.11 -10.95
C PHE A 33 -5.08 -5.15 -12.48
N PRO A 34 -5.79 -4.30 -13.23
CA PRO A 34 -5.71 -4.33 -14.69
C PRO A 34 -4.32 -3.90 -15.18
N ASP A 35 -3.75 -4.67 -16.09
CA ASP A 35 -2.43 -4.41 -16.68
C ASP A 35 -1.35 -4.19 -15.61
N VAL A 36 -1.29 -5.09 -14.61
CA VAL A 36 -0.30 -5.05 -13.54
C VAL A 36 0.98 -5.78 -13.93
N PHE A 37 2.13 -5.21 -13.58
CA PHE A 37 3.41 -5.90 -13.52
C PHE A 37 3.80 -6.12 -12.06
N ILE A 38 4.13 -7.35 -11.69
CA ILE A 38 4.51 -7.71 -10.32
C ILE A 38 6.01 -7.95 -10.23
N VAL A 39 6.69 -7.21 -9.37
CA VAL A 39 8.09 -7.48 -9.01
C VAL A 39 8.08 -8.53 -7.90
N ASP A 40 8.48 -9.75 -8.25
CA ASP A 40 8.49 -10.90 -7.33
C ASP A 40 9.78 -10.95 -6.52
N ILE A 41 9.67 -10.79 -5.20
CA ILE A 41 10.79 -10.88 -4.26
C ILE A 41 10.60 -12.08 -3.31
N GLU A 42 9.35 -12.46 -3.04
CA GLU A 42 9.02 -13.50 -2.08
C GLU A 42 9.06 -14.92 -2.67
N ASP A 43 8.94 -15.06 -4.00
CA ASP A 43 8.76 -16.35 -4.70
C ASP A 43 7.38 -16.98 -4.42
N GLY A 44 6.37 -16.14 -4.33
CA GLY A 44 5.02 -16.53 -3.93
C GLY A 44 3.99 -16.63 -5.05
N LEU A 45 4.38 -16.34 -6.31
CA LEU A 45 3.44 -16.22 -7.42
C LEU A 45 3.04 -17.56 -8.09
N GLY A 46 3.76 -18.64 -7.86
CA GLY A 46 3.68 -19.97 -8.43
C GLY A 46 2.48 -20.32 -9.33
N ASP A 47 1.28 -20.36 -8.76
CA ASP A 47 0.05 -20.73 -9.49
C ASP A 47 -0.78 -19.49 -9.92
N ILE A 48 -0.28 -18.28 -9.74
CA ILE A 48 -0.99 -17.03 -10.08
C ILE A 48 -0.60 -16.59 -11.48
N VAL A 49 -1.59 -16.52 -12.39
CA VAL A 49 -1.36 -16.04 -13.76
C VAL A 49 -1.29 -14.52 -13.75
N CYS A 50 -0.08 -13.98 -13.97
CA CYS A 50 0.19 -12.54 -14.03
C CYS A 50 1.47 -12.25 -14.80
N ASP A 51 1.66 -11.01 -15.22
CA ASP A 51 2.94 -10.53 -15.74
C ASP A 51 3.84 -10.18 -14.54
N SER A 52 5.01 -10.80 -14.44
CA SER A 52 5.92 -10.61 -13.32
C SER A 52 7.38 -10.65 -13.77
N SER A 53 8.25 -10.12 -12.90
CA SER A 53 9.69 -10.37 -12.99
C SER A 53 10.03 -11.83 -12.65
N ASP A 54 11.24 -12.26 -12.97
CA ASP A 54 11.87 -13.39 -12.29
C ASP A 54 11.98 -13.10 -10.79
N ASN A 55 12.11 -14.17 -9.98
CA ASN A 55 12.27 -13.99 -8.54
C ASN A 55 13.57 -13.27 -8.19
N ILE A 56 13.48 -12.12 -7.53
CA ILE A 56 14.59 -11.23 -7.21
C ILE A 56 15.17 -11.55 -5.83
N ARG A 57 16.48 -11.84 -5.76
CA ARG A 57 17.21 -12.18 -4.54
C ARG A 57 18.35 -11.19 -4.21
N ASP A 58 18.47 -10.13 -4.99
CA ASP A 58 19.51 -9.12 -4.88
C ASP A 58 18.94 -7.71 -5.02
N ILE A 59 19.40 -6.79 -4.17
CA ILE A 59 18.89 -5.41 -4.13
C ILE A 59 19.29 -4.60 -5.35
N ASP A 60 20.45 -4.86 -5.93
CA ASP A 60 20.91 -4.15 -7.13
C ASP A 60 20.14 -4.62 -8.35
N VAL A 61 19.81 -5.91 -8.44
CA VAL A 61 18.89 -6.46 -9.46
C VAL A 61 17.49 -5.85 -9.29
N PHE A 62 16.99 -5.73 -8.05
CA PHE A 62 15.71 -5.08 -7.79
C PHE A 62 15.66 -3.65 -8.36
N PHE A 63 16.66 -2.83 -8.07
CA PHE A 63 16.70 -1.47 -8.60
C PHE A 63 16.90 -1.43 -10.13
N SER A 64 17.61 -2.40 -10.71
CA SER A 64 17.75 -2.52 -12.17
C SER A 64 16.41 -2.81 -12.82
N THR A 65 15.62 -3.74 -12.27
CA THR A 65 14.26 -4.08 -12.74
C THR A 65 13.34 -2.85 -12.70
N LEU A 66 13.41 -2.05 -11.64
CA LEU A 66 12.65 -0.79 -11.57
C LEU A 66 13.09 0.22 -12.64
N MET A 67 14.37 0.29 -12.96
CA MET A 67 14.88 1.16 -14.02
C MET A 67 14.48 0.66 -15.41
N GLU A 68 14.49 -0.64 -15.66
CA GLU A 68 13.97 -1.27 -16.89
C GLU A 68 12.48 -0.93 -17.05
N PHE A 69 11.67 -1.09 -15.99
CA PHE A 69 10.26 -0.71 -16.00
C PHE A 69 10.05 0.78 -16.35
N VAL A 70 10.96 1.68 -15.94
CA VAL A 70 10.89 3.10 -16.32
C VAL A 70 11.28 3.31 -17.79
N ASN A 71 12.30 2.62 -18.26
CA ASN A 71 12.91 2.91 -19.57
C ASN A 71 12.17 2.23 -20.74
N ASP A 72 11.60 1.06 -20.50
CA ASP A 72 10.93 0.29 -21.54
C ASP A 72 9.56 0.88 -21.90
N ASP A 73 9.16 0.72 -23.16
CA ASP A 73 7.81 1.06 -23.59
C ASP A 73 6.89 -0.13 -23.36
N HIS A 74 5.96 0.01 -22.40
CA HIS A 74 5.04 -1.04 -21.99
C HIS A 74 3.63 -0.49 -21.71
N GLY A 75 2.63 -1.37 -21.76
CA GLY A 75 1.23 -1.02 -21.52
C GLY A 75 0.76 -1.17 -20.06
N PHE A 76 1.66 -1.46 -19.11
CA PHE A 76 1.27 -1.64 -17.72
C PHE A 76 0.73 -0.37 -17.09
N ARG A 77 -0.37 -0.51 -16.35
CA ARG A 77 -1.02 0.58 -15.63
C ARG A 77 -0.83 0.49 -14.11
N TRP A 78 -0.35 -0.65 -13.63
CA TRP A 78 -0.03 -0.87 -12.22
C TRP A 78 1.31 -1.55 -12.08
N LEU A 79 2.02 -1.18 -11.02
CA LEU A 79 3.22 -1.85 -10.54
C LEU A 79 2.92 -2.40 -9.15
N ALA A 80 3.14 -3.69 -8.92
CA ALA A 80 3.05 -4.29 -7.61
C ALA A 80 4.43 -4.77 -7.13
N ILE A 81 4.70 -4.68 -5.83
CA ILE A 81 5.90 -5.23 -5.19
C ILE A 81 5.45 -6.31 -4.21
N ASP A 82 5.85 -7.55 -4.42
CA ASP A 82 5.47 -8.72 -3.63
C ASP A 82 6.71 -9.39 -3.01
N THR A 83 7.09 -9.05 -1.76
CA THR A 83 6.54 -8.10 -0.79
C THR A 83 7.61 -7.13 -0.29
N VAL A 84 7.21 -5.99 0.29
CA VAL A 84 8.16 -4.99 0.80
C VAL A 84 8.88 -5.42 2.07
N ASP A 85 8.34 -6.35 2.85
CA ASP A 85 9.05 -6.93 3.98
C ASP A 85 10.17 -7.90 3.53
N TRP A 86 10.04 -8.54 2.36
CA TRP A 86 11.17 -9.21 1.72
C TRP A 86 12.16 -8.23 1.10
N LEU A 87 11.70 -7.12 0.55
CA LEU A 87 12.60 -6.02 0.13
C LEU A 87 13.43 -5.51 1.31
N GLU A 88 12.85 -5.37 2.51
CA GLU A 88 13.59 -5.00 3.70
C GLU A 88 14.72 -5.99 4.03
N LYS A 89 14.46 -7.30 3.88
CA LYS A 89 15.50 -8.33 4.07
C LYS A 89 16.64 -8.20 3.05
N LEU A 90 16.34 -7.86 1.78
CA LEU A 90 17.37 -7.60 0.78
C LEU A 90 18.21 -6.36 1.14
N ILE A 91 17.56 -5.29 1.61
CA ILE A 91 18.24 -4.09 2.10
C ILE A 91 19.16 -4.43 3.28
N GLN A 92 18.65 -5.17 4.27
CA GLN A 92 19.42 -5.59 5.45
C GLN A 92 20.61 -6.45 5.04
N LYS A 93 20.44 -7.39 4.10
CA LYS A 93 21.51 -8.21 3.53
C LYS A 93 22.61 -7.33 2.92
N LYS A 94 22.24 -6.36 2.09
CA LYS A 94 23.19 -5.42 1.48
C LYS A 94 23.95 -4.59 2.51
N VAL A 95 23.26 -4.08 3.53
CA VAL A 95 23.89 -3.33 4.64
C VAL A 95 24.89 -4.21 5.41
N VAL A 96 24.60 -5.49 5.62
CA VAL A 96 25.51 -6.46 6.23
C VAL A 96 26.76 -6.64 5.35
N GLU A 97 26.59 -6.85 4.06
CA GLU A 97 27.67 -7.01 3.08
C GLU A 97 28.57 -5.76 3.02
N ASP A 98 27.99 -4.57 2.91
CA ASP A 98 28.70 -3.29 2.83
C ASP A 98 29.53 -3.00 4.10
N LYS A 99 29.13 -3.54 5.25
CA LYS A 99 29.85 -3.42 6.52
C LYS A 99 30.84 -4.56 6.78
N GLY A 100 30.86 -5.60 5.94
CA GLY A 100 31.65 -6.81 6.17
C GLY A 100 31.26 -7.53 7.46
N ALA A 101 30.01 -7.37 7.92
CA ALA A 101 29.47 -8.01 9.10
C ALA A 101 28.97 -9.43 8.80
N LYS A 102 28.76 -10.26 9.83
CA LYS A 102 28.28 -11.63 9.66
C LYS A 102 26.77 -11.72 9.49
N SER A 103 26.04 -10.84 10.16
CA SER A 103 24.57 -10.80 10.14
C SER A 103 24.07 -9.45 10.61
N PHE A 104 22.78 -9.15 10.40
CA PHE A 104 22.15 -7.93 10.89
C PHE A 104 22.01 -7.89 12.43
N GLY A 105 22.25 -9.00 13.12
CA GLY A 105 22.38 -9.09 14.59
C GLY A 105 23.78 -8.83 15.13
N ASP A 106 24.75 -8.42 14.29
CA ASP A 106 26.10 -8.06 14.72
C ASP A 106 26.08 -6.80 15.59
N PRO A 107 26.91 -6.70 16.67
CA PRO A 107 26.96 -5.53 17.54
C PRO A 107 27.20 -4.18 16.84
N CYS A 108 27.77 -4.18 15.63
CA CYS A 108 27.93 -2.94 14.86
C CYS A 108 26.58 -2.30 14.47
N PHE A 109 25.49 -3.07 14.49
CA PHE A 109 24.13 -2.63 14.17
C PHE A 109 23.26 -2.35 15.40
N ASP A 110 23.76 -2.58 16.61
CA ASP A 110 23.03 -2.34 17.85
C ASP A 110 22.53 -0.89 18.00
N TYR A 111 21.61 -0.69 18.93
CA TYR A 111 21.02 0.62 19.26
C TYR A 111 20.36 1.33 18.07
N GLY A 112 19.80 0.55 17.14
CA GLY A 112 19.09 1.08 15.96
C GLY A 112 20.02 1.60 14.84
N ARG A 113 21.35 1.39 14.95
CA ARG A 113 22.30 1.77 13.90
C ARG A 113 22.03 1.04 12.59
N GLY A 114 21.72 -0.25 12.65
CA GLY A 114 21.36 -1.05 11.46
C GLY A 114 20.18 -0.44 10.71
N ARG A 115 19.10 -0.09 11.40
CA ARG A 115 17.92 0.55 10.79
C ARG A 115 18.26 1.86 10.09
N LYS A 116 19.07 2.71 10.72
CA LYS A 116 19.52 3.97 10.11
C LYS A 116 20.33 3.76 8.83
N LEU A 117 21.08 2.67 8.73
CA LEU A 117 21.83 2.31 7.52
C LEU A 117 20.91 1.78 6.39
N CYS A 118 19.72 1.28 6.71
CA CYS A 118 18.72 0.90 5.73
C CYS A 118 17.95 2.09 5.13
N LEU A 119 17.85 3.23 5.86
CA LEU A 119 17.05 4.39 5.43
C LEU A 119 17.44 4.94 4.04
N PRO A 120 18.73 5.09 3.67
CA PRO A 120 19.08 5.54 2.32
C PRO A 120 18.55 4.66 1.19
N TYR A 121 18.41 3.34 1.43
CA TYR A 121 17.83 2.42 0.46
C TYR A 121 16.31 2.63 0.35
N TRP A 122 15.61 2.87 1.46
CA TRP A 122 14.20 3.23 1.47
C TRP A 122 13.95 4.57 0.79
N ASP A 123 14.78 5.56 1.02
CA ASP A 123 14.71 6.84 0.30
C ASP A 123 14.89 6.65 -1.21
N ARG A 124 15.90 5.85 -1.62
CA ARG A 124 16.11 5.50 -3.03
C ARG A 124 14.89 4.80 -3.62
N PHE A 125 14.28 3.87 -2.87
CA PHE A 125 13.05 3.18 -3.27
C PHE A 125 11.90 4.16 -3.49
N LEU A 126 11.63 5.06 -2.55
CA LEU A 126 10.56 6.05 -2.68
C LEU A 126 10.80 7.04 -3.83
N VAL A 127 12.05 7.41 -4.08
CA VAL A 127 12.43 8.20 -5.26
C VAL A 127 12.13 7.44 -6.53
N ALA A 128 12.48 6.15 -6.62
CA ALA A 128 12.17 5.31 -7.78
C ALA A 128 10.66 5.21 -8.00
N MET A 129 9.87 4.99 -6.94
CA MET A 129 8.39 4.98 -7.02
C MET A 129 7.84 6.32 -7.54
N HIS A 130 8.41 7.44 -7.10
CA HIS A 130 8.02 8.76 -7.61
C HIS A 130 8.36 8.94 -9.09
N VAL A 131 9.54 8.53 -9.52
CA VAL A 131 9.97 8.58 -10.95
C VAL A 131 9.03 7.73 -11.81
N ILE A 132 8.75 6.49 -11.41
CA ILE A 132 7.83 5.58 -12.10
C ILE A 132 6.46 6.24 -12.25
N GLN A 133 5.88 6.76 -11.18
CA GLN A 133 4.58 7.43 -11.25
C GLN A 133 4.58 8.66 -12.14
N SER A 134 5.63 9.48 -12.08
CA SER A 134 5.70 10.72 -12.86
C SER A 134 5.93 10.49 -14.35
N GLN A 135 6.65 9.44 -14.73
CA GLN A 135 6.99 9.14 -16.12
C GLN A 135 5.98 8.19 -16.79
N LYS A 136 5.50 7.19 -16.07
CA LYS A 136 4.60 6.16 -16.62
C LYS A 136 3.13 6.36 -16.23
N ASN A 137 2.84 7.25 -15.27
CA ASN A 137 1.47 7.51 -14.76
C ASN A 137 0.76 6.25 -14.26
N VAL A 138 1.48 5.33 -13.61
CA VAL A 138 0.98 4.05 -13.11
C VAL A 138 0.60 4.12 -11.63
N GLY A 139 -0.40 3.33 -11.22
CA GLY A 139 -0.68 3.05 -9.82
C GLY A 139 0.36 2.10 -9.22
N ILE A 140 0.59 2.18 -7.91
CA ILE A 140 1.53 1.33 -7.19
C ILE A 140 0.81 0.59 -6.08
N VAL A 141 1.04 -0.70 -5.97
CA VAL A 141 0.57 -1.57 -4.88
C VAL A 141 1.77 -2.22 -4.20
N LEU A 142 1.95 -1.95 -2.93
CA LEU A 142 2.99 -2.57 -2.10
C LEU A 142 2.33 -3.61 -1.20
N LEU A 143 2.72 -4.86 -1.33
CA LEU A 143 2.25 -5.95 -0.48
C LEU A 143 3.20 -6.11 0.72
N SER A 144 2.66 -6.43 1.89
CA SER A 144 3.43 -6.72 3.10
C SER A 144 2.75 -7.81 3.93
N HIS A 145 3.51 -8.57 4.68
CA HIS A 145 2.95 -9.33 5.78
C HIS A 145 2.49 -8.39 6.90
N SER A 146 1.71 -8.94 7.84
CA SER A 146 1.30 -8.21 9.05
C SER A 146 2.03 -8.74 10.27
N GLU A 147 2.34 -7.84 11.20
CA GLU A 147 2.82 -8.17 12.53
C GLU A 147 2.03 -7.42 13.61
N ALA A 148 1.94 -7.99 14.80
CA ALA A 148 1.37 -7.32 15.96
C ALA A 148 2.45 -6.46 16.64
N VAL A 149 2.21 -5.17 16.76
CA VAL A 149 3.13 -4.19 17.34
C VAL A 149 2.53 -3.60 18.59
N ASP A 150 3.31 -3.52 19.67
CA ASP A 150 2.90 -2.88 20.91
C ASP A 150 2.86 -1.36 20.74
N ILE A 151 1.68 -0.79 20.92
CA ILE A 151 1.44 0.66 20.91
C ILE A 151 1.40 1.16 22.35
N LYS A 152 2.31 2.07 22.67
CA LYS A 152 2.39 2.71 23.99
C LYS A 152 1.93 4.13 23.86
N LYS A 153 0.92 4.51 24.67
CA LYS A 153 0.44 5.89 24.79
C LYS A 153 0.57 6.34 26.24
N PRO A 154 0.80 7.64 26.50
CA PRO A 154 0.99 8.14 27.85
C PRO A 154 -0.23 8.03 28.78
N ASP A 155 -1.43 7.97 28.20
CA ASP A 155 -2.73 8.09 28.85
C ASP A 155 -3.52 6.78 28.95
N MET A 156 -2.93 5.65 28.51
CA MET A 156 -3.60 4.34 28.53
C MET A 156 -2.58 3.18 28.58
N ASP A 157 -3.08 2.00 28.95
CA ASP A 157 -2.30 0.77 28.89
C ASP A 157 -1.83 0.47 27.45
N SER A 158 -0.69 -0.21 27.33
CA SER A 158 -0.20 -0.65 26.03
C SER A 158 -1.17 -1.66 25.41
N TYR A 159 -1.39 -1.54 24.10
CA TYR A 159 -2.21 -2.45 23.33
C TYR A 159 -1.50 -2.85 22.05
N GLN A 160 -1.93 -3.97 21.45
CA GLN A 160 -1.38 -4.44 20.19
C GLN A 160 -2.17 -3.90 19.00
N ARG A 161 -1.45 -3.56 17.92
CA ARG A 161 -2.02 -3.18 16.66
C ARG A 161 -1.35 -3.94 15.53
N MET A 162 -2.17 -4.46 14.60
CA MET A 162 -1.68 -5.08 13.37
C MET A 162 -1.14 -4.01 12.43
N GLU A 163 0.09 -4.20 12.02
CA GLU A 163 0.87 -3.27 11.20
C GLU A 163 1.54 -4.02 10.05
N PRO A 164 1.95 -3.35 8.95
CA PRO A 164 2.88 -3.95 7.99
C PRO A 164 4.16 -4.43 8.70
N ALA A 165 4.61 -5.63 8.38
CA ALA A 165 5.76 -6.29 9.01
C ALA A 165 7.09 -5.70 8.54
N LEU A 166 7.36 -4.47 8.95
CA LEU A 166 8.53 -3.68 8.60
C LEU A 166 9.13 -3.06 9.86
N ASP A 167 10.41 -2.78 9.82
CA ASP A 167 11.04 -1.93 10.84
C ASP A 167 10.30 -0.60 10.97
N LYS A 168 10.25 -0.06 12.19
CA LYS A 168 9.44 1.12 12.52
C LYS A 168 9.65 2.29 11.55
N ASP A 169 10.90 2.61 11.22
CA ASP A 169 11.21 3.78 10.39
C ASP A 169 10.75 3.57 8.94
N ALA A 170 10.95 2.38 8.37
CA ALA A 170 10.45 2.01 7.04
C ALA A 170 8.92 2.00 6.98
N ARG A 171 8.29 1.47 8.02
CA ARG A 171 6.82 1.43 8.16
C ARG A 171 6.20 2.83 8.17
N GLU A 172 6.78 3.76 8.92
CA GLU A 172 6.29 5.15 8.94
C GLU A 172 6.50 5.84 7.59
N LEU A 173 7.68 5.67 6.94
CA LEU A 173 7.95 6.20 5.61
C LEU A 173 6.91 5.72 4.58
N LEU A 174 6.63 4.42 4.53
CA LEU A 174 5.63 3.87 3.60
C LEU A 174 4.21 4.30 3.96
N SER A 175 3.89 4.43 5.26
CA SER A 175 2.58 4.89 5.71
C SER A 175 2.32 6.34 5.33
N ASP A 176 3.32 7.19 5.41
CA ASP A 176 3.21 8.60 4.99
C ASP A 176 3.08 8.71 3.48
N TRP A 177 3.87 7.94 2.75
CA TRP A 177 3.87 7.91 1.29
C TRP A 177 2.55 7.37 0.70
N ALA A 178 1.94 6.35 1.32
CA ALA A 178 0.74 5.70 0.83
C ALA A 178 -0.48 6.64 0.80
N THR A 179 -1.32 6.51 -0.21
CA THR A 179 -2.66 7.13 -0.25
C THR A 179 -3.70 6.25 0.44
N GLU A 180 -3.59 4.94 0.31
CA GLU A 180 -4.41 3.93 0.99
C GLU A 180 -3.53 2.92 1.71
N ILE A 181 -3.95 2.48 2.91
CA ILE A 181 -3.40 1.33 3.62
C ILE A 181 -4.58 0.41 3.95
N LEU A 182 -4.53 -0.79 3.44
CA LEU A 182 -5.60 -1.78 3.56
C LEU A 182 -5.06 -3.03 4.25
N MET A 183 -5.82 -3.57 5.21
CA MET A 183 -5.48 -4.84 5.82
C MET A 183 -6.42 -5.93 5.30
N LEU A 184 -5.87 -6.91 4.61
CA LEU A 184 -6.58 -8.11 4.18
C LEU A 184 -6.43 -9.18 5.27
N ASP A 185 -7.53 -9.68 5.81
CA ASP A 185 -7.50 -10.62 6.95
C ASP A 185 -8.63 -11.65 6.88
N PHE A 186 -8.54 -12.65 7.73
CA PHE A 186 -9.58 -13.63 7.96
C PHE A 186 -10.51 -13.17 9.08
N ARG A 187 -11.82 -13.36 8.92
CA ARG A 187 -12.79 -13.10 9.98
C ARG A 187 -12.77 -14.25 10.97
N ALA A 188 -12.26 -13.99 12.16
CA ALA A 188 -12.30 -14.96 13.25
C ALA A 188 -13.66 -14.91 13.95
N TYR A 189 -14.40 -16.02 13.94
CA TYR A 189 -15.58 -16.21 14.77
C TYR A 189 -15.13 -16.79 16.10
N ILE A 190 -15.43 -16.07 17.18
CA ILE A 190 -15.06 -16.46 18.55
C ILE A 190 -16.31 -16.90 19.28
N ARG A 191 -16.29 -18.13 19.80
CA ARG A 191 -17.29 -18.65 20.74
C ARG A 191 -16.72 -18.59 22.15
N GLN A 192 -17.46 -18.00 23.08
CA GLN A 192 -17.14 -18.09 24.51
C GLN A 192 -17.62 -19.45 25.03
N VAL A 193 -16.75 -20.18 25.68
CA VAL A 193 -17.05 -21.45 26.35
C VAL A 193 -16.73 -21.29 27.82
N GLU A 194 -17.70 -21.59 28.67
CA GLU A 194 -17.49 -21.62 30.13
C GLU A 194 -16.70 -22.87 30.53
N GLU A 195 -15.50 -22.68 31.05
CA GLU A 195 -14.67 -23.74 31.61
C GLU A 195 -14.75 -23.68 33.16
N GLY A 196 -15.79 -24.31 33.74
CA GLY A 196 -15.89 -24.45 35.19
C GLY A 196 -16.06 -23.12 35.95
N PHE A 197 -16.04 -23.16 37.28
CA PHE A 197 -16.27 -22.00 38.14
C PHE A 197 -15.48 -20.75 37.71
N ASP A 198 -16.19 -19.73 37.17
CA ASP A 198 -15.73 -18.37 36.86
C ASP A 198 -14.63 -18.21 35.79
N ARG A 199 -14.45 -19.13 34.86
CA ARG A 199 -13.51 -18.94 33.73
C ARG A 199 -14.20 -19.08 32.37
N THR A 200 -14.23 -17.97 31.63
CA THR A 200 -14.68 -17.96 30.25
C THR A 200 -13.47 -18.00 29.30
N ARG A 201 -13.44 -18.96 28.40
CA ARG A 201 -12.38 -19.05 27.37
C ARG A 201 -12.97 -18.75 26.01
N ALA A 202 -12.30 -17.87 25.26
CA ALA A 202 -12.63 -17.62 23.85
C ALA A 202 -11.99 -18.70 22.99
N ILE A 203 -12.82 -19.44 22.22
CA ILE A 203 -12.35 -20.48 21.30
C ILE A 203 -12.73 -20.04 19.89
N ALA A 204 -11.75 -20.10 18.96
CA ALA A 204 -12.04 -19.88 17.54
C ALA A 204 -12.95 -21.01 17.02
N VAL A 205 -14.03 -20.67 16.37
CA VAL A 205 -14.95 -21.64 15.76
C VAL A 205 -14.32 -22.11 14.46
N ALA A 206 -14.08 -23.43 14.34
CA ALA A 206 -13.66 -24.03 13.08
C ALA A 206 -14.82 -23.91 12.06
N GLY A 207 -14.58 -23.26 10.93
CA GLY A 207 -15.55 -23.04 9.88
C GLY A 207 -14.90 -22.40 8.67
N GLN A 208 -15.71 -22.04 7.71
CA GLN A 208 -15.27 -21.31 6.52
C GLN A 208 -14.68 -19.96 6.96
N MET A 209 -13.38 -19.76 6.70
CA MET A 209 -12.71 -18.51 7.03
C MET A 209 -13.09 -17.47 5.98
N GLU A 210 -14.09 -16.67 6.28
CA GLU A 210 -14.40 -15.49 5.47
C GLU A 210 -13.22 -14.53 5.48
N ARG A 211 -12.92 -13.96 4.33
CA ARG A 211 -11.88 -12.94 4.20
C ARG A 211 -12.51 -11.56 4.03
N PHE A 212 -11.84 -10.56 4.53
CA PHE A 212 -12.29 -9.18 4.39
C PHE A 212 -11.11 -8.24 4.28
N ILE A 213 -11.36 -7.05 3.75
CA ILE A 213 -10.40 -5.94 3.74
C ILE A 213 -10.86 -4.88 4.72
N GLN A 214 -10.06 -4.58 5.72
CA GLN A 214 -10.21 -3.43 6.59
C GLN A 214 -9.64 -2.20 5.89
N CYS A 215 -10.50 -1.20 5.62
CA CYS A 215 -10.12 0.01 4.91
C CYS A 215 -9.93 1.21 5.84
N SER A 216 -10.70 1.29 6.93
CA SER A 216 -10.61 2.37 7.91
C SER A 216 -9.81 1.95 9.15
N PRO A 217 -9.01 2.84 9.75
CA PRO A 217 -8.18 2.52 10.91
C PRO A 217 -9.03 2.20 12.14
N THR A 218 -8.55 1.27 12.95
CA THR A 218 -9.10 0.96 14.28
C THR A 218 -7.98 1.00 15.32
N ALA A 219 -8.31 0.83 16.60
CA ALA A 219 -7.28 0.67 17.62
C ALA A 219 -6.37 -0.53 17.35
N ALA A 220 -6.93 -1.62 16.82
CA ALA A 220 -6.23 -2.87 16.58
C ALA A 220 -5.61 -3.00 15.19
N ILE A 221 -5.92 -2.12 14.23
CA ILE A 221 -5.52 -2.27 12.83
C ILE A 221 -5.07 -0.93 12.27
N ARG A 222 -3.88 -0.89 11.66
CA ARG A 222 -3.43 0.24 10.85
C ARG A 222 -4.11 0.18 9.49
N ALA A 223 -4.83 1.23 9.14
CA ALA A 223 -5.40 1.44 7.81
C ALA A 223 -5.41 2.92 7.46
N LYS A 224 -5.59 3.25 6.18
CA LYS A 224 -5.69 4.62 5.66
C LYS A 224 -6.61 4.61 4.45
N ASN A 225 -7.60 5.48 4.45
CA ASN A 225 -8.66 5.46 3.44
C ASN A 225 -8.93 6.89 2.95
N ARG A 226 -8.34 7.26 1.82
CA ARG A 226 -8.53 8.60 1.22
C ARG A 226 -9.56 8.63 0.09
N ILE A 227 -10.11 7.47 -0.28
CA ILE A 227 -11.11 7.35 -1.34
C ILE A 227 -12.51 6.99 -0.81
N ASN A 228 -12.70 7.08 0.50
CA ASN A 228 -13.98 6.81 1.17
C ASN A 228 -14.54 5.41 0.87
N LEU A 229 -13.69 4.38 0.86
CA LEU A 229 -14.14 2.99 0.86
C LEU A 229 -15.00 2.73 2.11
N PRO A 230 -15.90 1.76 2.08
CA PRO A 230 -16.53 1.25 3.30
C PRO A 230 -15.47 0.85 4.32
N ASP A 231 -15.79 0.89 5.61
CA ASP A 231 -14.86 0.52 6.68
C ASP A 231 -14.29 -0.88 6.50
N GLN A 232 -15.13 -1.79 6.00
CA GLN A 232 -14.77 -3.16 5.64
C GLN A 232 -15.39 -3.53 4.29
N ILE A 233 -14.68 -4.32 3.51
CA ILE A 233 -15.12 -4.89 2.24
C ILE A 233 -14.95 -6.42 2.32
N PRO A 234 -16.00 -7.24 2.00
CA PRO A 234 -15.81 -8.69 1.81
C PRO A 234 -14.74 -8.96 0.73
N PHE A 235 -13.95 -10.00 0.93
CA PHE A 235 -12.94 -10.42 -0.04
C PHE A 235 -13.23 -11.85 -0.51
N ASP A 236 -14.22 -11.98 -1.36
CA ASP A 236 -14.63 -13.26 -1.95
C ASP A 236 -13.92 -13.48 -3.29
N SER A 237 -13.81 -12.43 -4.10
CA SER A 237 -13.18 -12.42 -5.41
C SER A 237 -12.17 -11.26 -5.52
N PRO A 238 -10.91 -11.54 -5.87
CA PRO A 238 -9.90 -10.49 -6.12
C PRO A 238 -10.36 -9.49 -7.19
N THR A 239 -10.91 -9.98 -8.30
CA THR A 239 -11.36 -9.16 -9.43
C THR A 239 -12.51 -8.22 -9.04
N GLU A 240 -13.54 -8.73 -8.38
CA GLU A 240 -14.69 -7.91 -7.94
C GLU A 240 -14.25 -6.85 -6.91
N THR A 241 -13.30 -7.22 -6.05
CA THR A 241 -12.71 -6.29 -5.08
C THR A 241 -11.97 -5.15 -5.75
N VAL A 242 -11.12 -5.45 -6.75
CA VAL A 242 -10.39 -4.41 -7.52
C VAL A 242 -11.37 -3.54 -8.31
N GLU A 243 -12.41 -4.10 -8.91
CA GLU A 243 -13.47 -3.33 -9.57
C GLU A 243 -14.19 -2.38 -8.61
N LEU A 244 -14.52 -2.86 -7.40
CA LEU A 244 -15.13 -2.05 -6.36
C LEU A 244 -14.20 -0.89 -5.95
N ILE A 245 -12.93 -1.16 -5.65
CA ILE A 245 -11.93 -0.12 -5.36
C ILE A 245 -11.88 0.89 -6.52
N GLY A 246 -11.84 0.41 -7.76
CA GLY A 246 -11.83 1.24 -8.97
C GLY A 246 -13.06 2.16 -9.07
N LYS A 247 -14.25 1.71 -8.68
CA LYS A 247 -15.48 2.55 -8.63
C LYS A 247 -15.29 3.71 -7.63
N TYR A 248 -14.77 3.43 -6.43
CA TYR A 248 -14.52 4.48 -5.42
C TYR A 248 -13.41 5.44 -5.84
N VAL A 249 -12.36 4.96 -6.49
CA VAL A 249 -11.31 5.82 -7.06
C VAL A 249 -11.90 6.81 -8.07
N ARG A 250 -12.74 6.33 -9.00
CA ARG A 250 -13.41 7.19 -10.00
C ARG A 250 -14.41 8.15 -9.36
N ALA A 251 -15.21 7.70 -8.41
CA ALA A 251 -16.22 8.53 -7.76
C ALA A 251 -15.62 9.67 -6.92
N ASN A 252 -14.44 9.45 -6.33
CA ASN A 252 -13.77 10.42 -5.47
C ASN A 252 -12.58 11.13 -6.17
N GLY A 253 -12.30 10.77 -7.43
CA GLY A 253 -11.34 11.44 -8.30
C GLY A 253 -11.80 12.86 -8.66
N PRO A 254 -10.92 13.67 -9.26
CA PRO A 254 -11.36 14.93 -9.88
C PRO A 254 -12.40 14.60 -10.95
N LYS A 255 -13.52 15.31 -10.94
CA LYS A 255 -14.43 15.29 -12.08
C LYS A 255 -13.66 15.79 -13.29
N ALA A 256 -13.74 15.09 -14.42
CA ALA A 256 -13.29 15.65 -15.68
C ALA A 256 -14.03 16.98 -15.84
N GLU A 257 -13.31 18.09 -15.89
CA GLU A 257 -13.91 19.38 -16.27
C GLU A 257 -14.38 19.16 -17.71
N ASP A 258 -15.67 19.34 -17.95
CA ASP A 258 -16.20 19.47 -19.30
C ASP A 258 -15.48 20.66 -19.95
N PRO A 259 -14.78 20.47 -21.09
CA PRO A 259 -14.00 21.53 -21.69
C PRO A 259 -14.86 22.61 -22.35
N VAL A 260 -16.16 22.62 -22.11
CA VAL A 260 -17.11 23.62 -22.63
C VAL A 260 -17.91 24.20 -21.47
N GLY A 261 -17.28 25.09 -20.72
CA GLY A 261 -18.04 26.03 -19.89
C GLY A 261 -18.87 26.92 -20.83
N ASN A 262 -20.17 26.79 -20.77
CA ASN A 262 -21.14 27.62 -21.46
C ASN A 262 -20.79 29.13 -21.24
N ILE A 263 -20.27 29.74 -22.27
CA ILE A 263 -20.29 31.20 -22.43
C ILE A 263 -21.65 31.52 -23.08
N GLU A 264 -22.73 31.38 -22.31
CA GLU A 264 -24.02 31.99 -22.67
C GLU A 264 -24.37 33.03 -21.60
N GLY A 265 -24.44 34.30 -22.00
CA GLY A 265 -25.14 35.32 -21.26
C GLY A 265 -24.34 36.51 -20.75
N ALA A 266 -23.58 37.20 -21.59
CA ALA A 266 -23.37 38.64 -21.43
C ALA A 266 -23.93 39.39 -22.63
N VAL A 267 -25.24 39.42 -22.72
CA VAL A 267 -25.91 40.44 -23.55
C VAL A 267 -25.87 41.74 -22.77
N VAL A 268 -24.98 42.61 -23.17
CA VAL A 268 -24.95 44.01 -22.75
C VAL A 268 -26.10 44.71 -23.50
N ASP A 269 -27.21 44.93 -22.81
CA ASP A 269 -28.29 45.76 -23.31
C ASP A 269 -27.92 47.24 -23.14
N GLY A 270 -27.35 47.79 -24.21
CA GLY A 270 -27.07 49.20 -24.33
C GLY A 270 -28.28 49.93 -24.93
N THR A 271 -29.15 50.48 -24.12
CA THR A 271 -30.07 51.53 -24.56
C THR A 271 -29.89 52.79 -23.73
N SER A 272 -29.09 53.67 -24.34
CA SER A 272 -29.13 55.09 -24.10
C SER A 272 -30.55 55.67 -24.30
N LYS A 273 -31.07 56.38 -23.31
CA LYS A 273 -32.01 57.48 -23.62
C LYS A 273 -31.58 58.75 -22.89
N ALA A 274 -31.17 59.70 -23.71
CA ALA A 274 -31.10 61.08 -23.34
C ALA A 274 -32.49 61.68 -23.04
N LYS A 275 -32.61 62.42 -21.97
CA LYS A 275 -33.22 63.74 -21.87
C LYS A 275 -32.81 64.36 -20.56
#